data_d9e3ad4973165d1069943e66b083a89c
#
_entry.id   d9e3ad4973165d1069943e66b083a89c
#
_cell.length_a   1.000
_cell.length_b   1.000
_cell.length_c   1.000
_cell.angle_alpha   90.00
_cell.angle_beta   90.00
_cell.angle_gamma   90.00
#
_symmetry.space_group_name_H-M   'P 1'
#
loop_
_entity.id
_entity.type
_entity.pdbx_description
1 polymer ?
#
loop_
_entity_poly.entity_id
_entity_poly.type
_entity_poly.pdbx_seq_one_letter_code
_entity_poly.pdbx_strand_id
1 'polypeptide(L)'
;RRLNEAYRKGNRGYMLTPRKIDYMELQKVKRFPILRRGRFGGGLIIEQENKRINPLGILAQRTIGGLNKGAGDGTSGPVGYTGLEDAFEDYLKGKEGISYKQNLSGRWIERTEIEPEDGMDIITTINVKMQDITESALYKQLLLSNADWATAILMKVETGEIKAIANLGRDGGAYYEKDNYALGPRGSYEPGSTFKLVSLMAALED
;
A
#
# COMPACT_ATOMS: atom_id res chain seq x y z
N ARG A 1 24.00 -18.29 -22.80
CA ARG A 1 24.14 -19.69 -22.36
C ARG A 1 22.86 -20.21 -21.70
N ARG A 2 22.35 -19.62 -20.63
CA ARG A 2 21.14 -20.08 -19.92
C ARG A 2 19.88 -20.16 -20.80
N LEU A 3 19.65 -19.21 -21.69
CA LEU A 3 18.53 -19.22 -22.64
C LEU A 3 18.59 -20.43 -23.59
N ASN A 4 19.78 -20.72 -24.12
CA ASN A 4 19.99 -21.86 -25.01
C ASN A 4 19.81 -23.20 -24.30
N GLU A 5 20.20 -23.28 -23.02
CA GLU A 5 19.97 -24.46 -22.20
C GLU A 5 18.47 -24.69 -21.92
N ALA A 6 17.74 -23.63 -21.61
CA ALA A 6 16.29 -23.68 -21.40
C ALA A 6 15.56 -24.12 -22.69
N TYR A 7 15.99 -23.60 -23.83
CA TYR A 7 15.46 -23.99 -25.15
C TYR A 7 15.72 -25.48 -25.45
N ARG A 8 16.95 -25.96 -25.21
CA ARG A 8 17.32 -27.39 -25.41
C ARG A 8 16.53 -28.33 -24.49
N LYS A 9 16.13 -27.86 -23.29
CA LYS A 9 15.29 -28.60 -22.34
C LYS A 9 13.80 -28.56 -22.68
N GLY A 10 13.42 -27.90 -23.78
CA GLY A 10 12.02 -27.80 -24.23
C GLY A 10 11.17 -26.85 -23.39
N ASN A 11 11.78 -25.95 -22.60
CA ASN A 11 11.02 -24.97 -21.81
C ASN A 11 10.29 -23.98 -22.74
N ARG A 12 8.97 -23.87 -22.57
CA ARG A 12 8.12 -22.95 -23.35
C ARG A 12 8.32 -21.47 -22.97
N GLY A 13 8.87 -21.20 -21.80
CA GLY A 13 9.17 -19.85 -21.33
C GLY A 13 10.44 -19.86 -20.48
N TYR A 14 11.14 -18.74 -20.47
CA TYR A 14 12.34 -18.52 -19.68
C TYR A 14 12.34 -17.12 -19.10
N MET A 15 12.52 -17.01 -17.78
CA MET A 15 12.62 -15.73 -17.11
C MET A 15 13.96 -15.07 -17.43
N LEU A 16 13.94 -14.00 -18.21
CA LEU A 16 15.13 -13.30 -18.66
C LEU A 16 15.91 -12.64 -17.52
N THR A 17 15.20 -12.09 -16.56
CA THR A 17 15.79 -11.40 -15.40
C THR A 17 15.41 -12.13 -14.11
N PRO A 18 16.39 -12.40 -13.22
CA PRO A 18 16.10 -13.04 -11.93
C PRO A 18 15.39 -12.12 -10.94
N ARG A 19 15.32 -10.83 -11.23
CA ARG A 19 14.65 -9.79 -10.45
C ARG A 19 13.63 -9.05 -11.30
N LYS A 20 12.67 -8.42 -10.62
CA LYS A 20 11.77 -7.47 -11.26
C LYS A 20 12.57 -6.26 -11.74
N ILE A 21 12.22 -5.76 -12.90
CA ILE A 21 12.85 -4.60 -13.54
C ILE A 21 11.88 -3.43 -13.59
N ASP A 22 12.40 -2.22 -13.52
CA ASP A 22 11.61 -1.01 -13.64
C ASP A 22 11.27 -0.66 -15.11
N TYR A 23 10.48 0.39 -15.30
CA TYR A 23 10.09 0.84 -16.63
C TYR A 23 11.28 1.24 -17.50
N MET A 24 12.29 1.91 -16.93
CA MET A 24 13.47 2.37 -17.67
C MET A 24 14.34 1.19 -18.12
N GLU A 25 14.49 0.19 -17.26
CA GLU A 25 15.18 -1.05 -17.59
C GLU A 25 14.42 -1.83 -18.67
N LEU A 26 13.10 -1.89 -18.57
CA LEU A 26 12.24 -2.51 -19.58
C LEU A 26 12.42 -1.85 -20.96
N GLN A 27 12.49 -0.51 -21.03
CA GLN A 27 12.74 0.19 -22.28
C GLN A 27 14.11 -0.19 -22.91
N LYS A 28 15.13 -0.42 -22.08
CA LYS A 28 16.42 -0.94 -22.55
C LYS A 28 16.28 -2.35 -23.12
N VAL A 29 15.57 -3.24 -22.44
CA VAL A 29 15.31 -4.62 -22.91
C VAL A 29 14.54 -4.63 -24.23
N LYS A 30 13.54 -3.76 -24.39
CA LYS A 30 12.76 -3.61 -25.65
C LYS A 30 13.60 -3.16 -26.86
N ARG A 31 14.79 -2.58 -26.64
CA ARG A 31 15.69 -2.16 -27.73
C ARG A 31 16.53 -3.30 -28.31
N PHE A 32 16.64 -4.45 -27.65
CA PHE A 32 17.37 -5.58 -28.19
C PHE A 32 16.76 -6.08 -29.51
N PRO A 33 17.60 -6.41 -30.51
CA PRO A 33 17.17 -6.69 -31.89
C PRO A 33 16.04 -7.72 -32.01
N ILE A 34 16.08 -8.78 -31.23
CA ILE A 34 15.05 -9.83 -31.23
C ILE A 34 13.84 -9.38 -30.40
N LEU A 35 14.07 -8.88 -29.18
CA LEU A 35 13.00 -8.56 -28.23
C LEU A 35 12.15 -7.35 -28.64
N ARG A 36 12.72 -6.43 -29.44
CA ARG A 36 12.00 -5.29 -30.03
C ARG A 36 10.82 -5.69 -30.91
N ARG A 37 10.78 -6.94 -31.39
CA ARG A 37 9.67 -7.47 -32.19
C ARG A 37 8.46 -7.87 -31.33
N GLY A 38 8.52 -7.64 -30.02
CA GLY A 38 7.44 -7.91 -29.09
C GLY A 38 7.14 -9.38 -28.87
N ARG A 39 5.94 -9.66 -28.38
CA ARG A 39 5.52 -11.00 -27.96
C ARG A 39 5.55 -12.01 -29.10
N PHE A 40 4.99 -11.66 -30.25
CA PHE A 40 4.79 -12.61 -31.36
C PHE A 40 6.02 -12.75 -32.28
N GLY A 41 6.82 -11.70 -32.44
CA GLY A 41 8.01 -11.74 -33.32
C GLY A 41 9.32 -11.93 -32.58
N GLY A 42 9.37 -11.61 -31.29
CA GLY A 42 10.57 -11.67 -30.46
C GLY A 42 10.42 -12.56 -29.22
N GLY A 43 9.23 -13.10 -28.98
CA GLY A 43 8.95 -13.94 -27.82
C GLY A 43 9.01 -13.22 -26.46
N LEU A 44 9.02 -11.88 -26.44
CA LEU A 44 9.07 -11.11 -25.19
C LEU A 44 7.67 -11.07 -24.56
N ILE A 45 7.53 -11.74 -23.42
CA ILE A 45 6.33 -11.64 -22.56
C ILE A 45 6.68 -10.70 -21.42
N ILE A 46 5.83 -9.71 -21.20
CA ILE A 46 5.96 -8.72 -20.13
C ILE A 46 4.81 -8.95 -19.18
N GLU A 47 5.15 -9.27 -17.93
CA GLU A 47 4.19 -9.33 -16.84
C GLU A 47 4.39 -8.07 -16.00
N GLN A 48 3.35 -7.25 -15.92
CA GLN A 48 3.35 -6.03 -15.13
C GLN A 48 2.81 -6.34 -13.75
N GLU A 49 3.50 -5.85 -12.74
CA GLU A 49 3.06 -5.92 -11.35
C GLU A 49 3.08 -4.52 -10.76
N ASN A 50 1.96 -4.10 -10.22
CA ASN A 50 1.86 -2.84 -9.50
C ASN A 50 2.48 -3.01 -8.10
N LYS A 51 3.35 -2.08 -7.71
CA LYS A 51 4.01 -2.09 -6.41
C LYS A 51 3.59 -0.87 -5.62
N ARG A 52 3.08 -1.10 -4.39
CA ARG A 52 2.88 -0.03 -3.43
C ARG A 52 4.23 0.54 -2.99
N ILE A 53 4.37 1.84 -3.05
CA ILE A 53 5.54 2.58 -2.59
C ILE A 53 5.10 3.44 -1.41
N ASN A 54 5.81 3.34 -0.30
CA ASN A 54 5.64 4.20 0.87
C ASN A 54 6.82 5.18 0.91
N PRO A 55 6.67 6.39 0.36
CA PRO A 55 7.78 7.34 0.24
C PRO A 55 8.37 7.76 1.59
N LEU A 56 7.54 7.73 2.64
CA LEU A 56 7.88 8.11 4.01
C LEU A 56 8.21 6.90 4.90
N GLY A 57 8.44 5.73 4.29
CA GLY A 57 8.79 4.52 5.01
C GLY A 57 7.65 4.01 5.90
N ILE A 58 7.92 3.94 7.20
CA ILE A 58 6.97 3.41 8.20
C ILE A 58 6.10 4.48 8.86
N LEU A 59 6.27 5.75 8.51
CA LEU A 59 5.55 6.87 9.12
C LEU A 59 4.04 6.72 8.88
N ALA A 60 3.24 6.82 9.95
CA ALA A 60 1.79 6.67 9.95
C ALA A 60 1.31 5.34 9.30
N GLN A 61 2.15 4.31 9.33
CA GLN A 61 1.91 3.05 8.61
C GLN A 61 0.57 2.41 8.99
N ARG A 62 0.21 2.44 10.26
CA ARG A 62 -1.05 1.84 10.72
C ARG A 62 -2.26 2.67 10.32
N THR A 63 -2.11 3.98 10.28
CA THR A 63 -3.17 4.91 9.86
C THR A 63 -3.39 4.84 8.34
N ILE A 64 -2.33 4.86 7.57
CA ILE A 64 -2.41 4.67 6.11
C ILE A 64 -2.97 3.28 5.79
N GLY A 65 -2.42 2.27 6.44
CA GLY A 65 -2.83 0.89 6.25
C GLY A 65 -1.95 0.12 5.29
N GLY A 66 -2.43 -1.04 4.89
CA GLY A 66 -1.70 -1.96 4.03
C GLY A 66 -2.60 -2.63 3.00
N LEU A 67 -1.97 -3.19 1.98
CA LEU A 67 -2.61 -3.94 0.91
C LEU A 67 -2.27 -5.41 1.02
N ASN A 68 -3.26 -6.28 0.96
CA ASN A 68 -3.07 -7.69 0.68
C ASN A 68 -2.74 -7.87 -0.79
N LYS A 69 -1.89 -8.82 -1.11
CA LYS A 69 -1.82 -9.33 -2.48
C LYS A 69 -3.18 -9.94 -2.77
N GLY A 70 -3.87 -9.44 -3.80
CA GLY A 70 -5.15 -10.00 -4.21
C GLY A 70 -5.12 -11.52 -4.35
N ALA A 71 -6.26 -12.16 -4.44
CA ALA A 71 -6.34 -13.59 -4.63
C ALA A 71 -5.37 -14.02 -5.73
N GLY A 72 -4.48 -14.96 -5.45
CA GLY A 72 -3.37 -15.34 -6.33
C GLY A 72 -3.78 -15.95 -7.69
N ASP A 73 -5.05 -15.79 -8.06
CA ASP A 73 -5.65 -16.15 -9.35
C ASP A 73 -5.38 -15.14 -10.47
N GLY A 74 -4.76 -13.98 -10.13
CA GLY A 74 -4.46 -12.92 -11.09
C GLY A 74 -5.69 -12.14 -11.58
N THR A 75 -6.86 -12.35 -11.00
CA THR A 75 -8.12 -11.69 -11.37
C THR A 75 -8.47 -10.50 -10.51
N SER A 76 -7.88 -10.41 -9.32
CA SER A 76 -8.13 -9.32 -8.38
C SER A 76 -6.86 -8.56 -8.08
N GLY A 77 -6.89 -7.24 -8.16
CA GLY A 77 -5.82 -6.35 -7.72
C GLY A 77 -5.55 -6.46 -6.21
N PRO A 78 -4.53 -5.73 -5.70
CA PRO A 78 -4.30 -5.63 -4.27
C PRO A 78 -5.50 -4.97 -3.59
N VAL A 79 -5.90 -5.48 -2.42
CA VAL A 79 -7.04 -5.02 -1.63
C VAL A 79 -6.55 -4.45 -0.30
N GLY A 80 -7.09 -3.30 0.11
CA GLY A 80 -6.86 -2.73 1.43
C GLY A 80 -7.35 -3.67 2.53
N TYR A 81 -6.57 -3.83 3.60
CA TYR A 81 -6.98 -4.66 4.74
C TYR A 81 -6.94 -3.93 6.08
N THR A 82 -6.45 -2.71 6.10
CA THR A 82 -6.39 -1.86 7.31
C THR A 82 -6.26 -0.39 6.96
N GLY A 83 -6.64 0.48 7.90
CA GLY A 83 -6.42 1.92 7.83
C GLY A 83 -7.23 2.60 6.73
N LEU A 84 -6.66 3.66 6.16
CA LEU A 84 -7.28 4.40 5.07
C LEU A 84 -7.41 3.57 3.79
N GLU A 85 -6.46 2.67 3.54
CA GLU A 85 -6.52 1.77 2.38
C GLU A 85 -7.76 0.87 2.40
N ASP A 86 -8.13 0.36 3.57
CA ASP A 86 -9.34 -0.46 3.77
C ASP A 86 -10.61 0.40 3.77
N ALA A 87 -10.59 1.51 4.55
CA ALA A 87 -11.75 2.37 4.70
C ALA A 87 -12.20 3.06 3.39
N PHE A 88 -11.27 3.30 2.49
CA PHE A 88 -11.51 3.97 1.21
C PHE A 88 -11.21 3.08 -0.01
N GLU A 89 -11.24 1.77 0.16
CA GLU A 89 -10.98 0.79 -0.91
C GLU A 89 -11.80 1.08 -2.17
N ASP A 90 -13.10 1.36 -2.03
CA ASP A 90 -14.01 1.59 -3.15
C ASP A 90 -13.63 2.83 -3.99
N TYR A 91 -12.94 3.80 -3.39
CA TYR A 91 -12.45 4.99 -4.07
C TYR A 91 -11.07 4.79 -4.67
N LEU A 92 -10.20 4.06 -3.96
CA LEU A 92 -8.79 3.86 -4.33
C LEU A 92 -8.59 2.80 -5.41
N LYS A 93 -9.46 1.81 -5.48
CA LYS A 93 -9.31 0.63 -6.32
C LYS A 93 -9.42 0.91 -7.82
N GLY A 94 -10.22 1.90 -8.23
CA GLY A 94 -10.57 2.11 -9.63
C GLY A 94 -11.48 1.00 -10.19
N LYS A 95 -11.56 0.92 -11.52
CA LYS A 95 -12.34 -0.12 -12.21
C LYS A 95 -11.46 -0.87 -13.21
N GLU A 96 -11.59 -2.17 -13.19
CA GLU A 96 -10.86 -3.02 -14.14
C GLU A 96 -11.42 -2.87 -15.55
N GLY A 97 -10.52 -2.79 -16.55
CA GLY A 97 -10.89 -2.85 -17.94
C GLY A 97 -11.07 -4.28 -18.43
N ILE A 98 -11.73 -4.45 -19.55
CA ILE A 98 -11.92 -5.74 -20.21
C ILE A 98 -11.18 -5.72 -21.54
N SER A 99 -10.26 -6.67 -21.72
CA SER A 99 -9.60 -6.88 -23.01
C SER A 99 -9.75 -8.33 -23.46
N TYR A 100 -9.86 -8.54 -24.76
CA TYR A 100 -9.90 -9.86 -25.37
C TYR A 100 -8.88 -10.00 -26.49
N LYS A 101 -8.45 -11.23 -26.72
CA LYS A 101 -7.53 -11.54 -27.82
C LYS A 101 -8.31 -12.06 -29.00
N GLN A 102 -8.16 -11.39 -30.14
CA GLN A 102 -8.77 -11.79 -31.41
C GLN A 102 -7.70 -12.24 -32.39
N ASN A 103 -7.93 -13.37 -33.05
CA ASN A 103 -7.06 -13.82 -34.14
C ASN A 103 -7.56 -13.21 -35.47
N LEU A 104 -6.76 -12.35 -36.07
CA LEU A 104 -7.01 -11.77 -37.38
C LEU A 104 -5.93 -12.27 -38.35
N SER A 105 -6.33 -13.16 -39.25
CA SER A 105 -5.44 -13.67 -40.33
C SER A 105 -4.13 -14.29 -39.80
N GLY A 106 -4.23 -15.07 -38.70
CA GLY A 106 -3.07 -15.72 -38.07
C GLY A 106 -2.27 -14.82 -37.10
N ARG A 107 -2.71 -13.60 -36.88
CA ARG A 107 -2.13 -12.68 -35.90
C ARG A 107 -3.09 -12.48 -34.74
N TRP A 108 -2.61 -12.70 -33.52
CA TRP A 108 -3.36 -12.38 -32.32
C TRP A 108 -3.22 -10.87 -32.02
N ILE A 109 -4.36 -10.17 -31.98
CA ILE A 109 -4.44 -8.76 -31.62
C ILE A 109 -5.21 -8.67 -30.31
N GLU A 110 -4.70 -7.90 -29.37
CA GLU A 110 -5.40 -7.56 -28.15
C GLU A 110 -6.30 -6.34 -28.42
N ARG A 111 -7.58 -6.49 -28.12
CA ARG A 111 -8.55 -5.40 -28.20
C ARG A 111 -9.11 -5.13 -26.82
N THR A 112 -9.10 -3.88 -26.44
CA THR A 112 -9.76 -3.41 -25.23
C THR A 112 -11.23 -3.14 -25.56
N GLU A 113 -12.12 -3.74 -24.80
CA GLU A 113 -13.56 -3.52 -24.89
C GLU A 113 -14.01 -2.44 -23.92
N ILE A 114 -13.45 -2.49 -22.71
CA ILE A 114 -13.67 -1.50 -21.65
C ILE A 114 -12.30 -1.03 -21.18
N GLU A 115 -12.04 0.27 -21.26
CA GLU A 115 -10.82 0.86 -20.72
C GLU A 115 -10.85 0.83 -19.19
N PRO A 116 -9.72 0.54 -18.52
CA PRO A 116 -9.64 0.62 -17.08
C PRO A 116 -9.76 2.08 -16.62
N GLU A 117 -10.44 2.30 -15.51
CA GLU A 117 -10.52 3.59 -14.85
C GLU A 117 -9.61 3.60 -13.62
N ASP A 118 -8.71 4.58 -13.51
CA ASP A 118 -7.87 4.75 -12.34
C ASP A 118 -8.71 5.09 -11.11
N GLY A 119 -8.26 4.67 -9.93
CA GLY A 119 -8.87 5.04 -8.66
C GLY A 119 -8.65 6.52 -8.34
N MET A 120 -9.35 6.98 -7.32
CA MET A 120 -9.23 8.35 -6.83
C MET A 120 -8.07 8.48 -5.83
N ASP A 121 -7.57 9.70 -5.67
CA ASP A 121 -6.62 10.04 -4.63
C ASP A 121 -7.34 10.45 -3.35
N ILE A 122 -6.82 10.06 -2.19
CA ILE A 122 -7.31 10.47 -0.88
C ILE A 122 -6.36 11.51 -0.29
N ILE A 123 -6.86 12.71 -0.06
CA ILE A 123 -6.13 13.80 0.59
C ILE A 123 -6.51 13.81 2.07
N THR A 124 -5.53 13.60 2.94
CA THR A 124 -5.73 13.60 4.39
C THR A 124 -5.33 14.93 5.02
N THR A 125 -5.80 15.16 6.25
CA THR A 125 -5.42 16.32 7.07
C THR A 125 -4.11 16.12 7.82
N ILE A 126 -3.51 14.94 7.74
CA ILE A 126 -2.28 14.59 8.43
C ILE A 126 -1.11 15.44 7.90
N ASN A 127 -0.39 16.05 8.82
CA ASN A 127 0.82 16.81 8.50
C ASN A 127 2.05 15.94 8.76
N VAL A 128 2.84 15.69 7.72
CA VAL A 128 4.01 14.80 7.77
C VAL A 128 5.01 15.19 8.87
N LYS A 129 5.30 16.49 9.03
CA LYS A 129 6.24 16.96 10.06
C LYS A 129 5.68 16.77 11.48
N MET A 130 4.41 17.06 11.67
CA MET A 130 3.75 16.85 12.96
C MET A 130 3.67 15.35 13.31
N GLN A 131 3.38 14.51 12.32
CA GLN A 131 3.38 13.05 12.48
C GLN A 131 4.75 12.53 12.92
N ASP A 132 5.82 12.94 12.25
CA ASP A 132 7.19 12.53 12.58
C ASP A 132 7.60 12.96 13.99
N ILE A 133 7.32 14.21 14.36
CA ILE A 133 7.58 14.72 15.72
C ILE A 133 6.77 13.93 16.76
N THR A 134 5.50 13.66 16.48
CA THR A 134 4.60 12.94 17.41
C THR A 134 5.07 11.50 17.61
N GLU A 135 5.38 10.77 16.54
CA GLU A 135 5.91 9.41 16.64
C GLU A 135 7.25 9.37 17.37
N SER A 136 8.16 10.28 17.05
CA SER A 136 9.46 10.37 17.70
C SER A 136 9.35 10.68 19.21
N ALA A 137 8.44 11.58 19.59
CA ALA A 137 8.20 11.89 21.00
C ALA A 137 7.57 10.71 21.74
N LEU A 138 6.58 10.05 21.10
CA LEU A 138 5.93 8.87 21.66
C LEU A 138 6.90 7.71 21.85
N TYR A 139 7.76 7.46 20.87
CA TYR A 139 8.80 6.44 20.94
C TYR A 139 9.77 6.67 22.11
N LYS A 140 10.24 7.91 22.28
CA LYS A 140 11.11 8.27 23.40
C LYS A 140 10.43 8.03 24.74
N GLN A 141 9.17 8.42 24.85
CA GLN A 141 8.40 8.22 26.08
C GLN A 141 8.18 6.75 26.41
N LEU A 142 7.91 5.92 25.40
CA LEU A 142 7.78 4.46 25.55
C LEU A 142 9.06 3.81 26.07
N LEU A 143 10.22 4.26 25.57
CA LEU A 143 11.51 3.77 26.06
C LEU A 143 11.74 4.16 27.53
N LEU A 144 11.40 5.41 27.91
CA LEU A 144 11.58 5.90 29.27
C LEU A 144 10.62 5.19 30.28
N SER A 145 9.38 4.99 29.90
CA SER A 145 8.35 4.38 30.77
C SER A 145 8.37 2.85 30.73
N ASN A 146 9.10 2.24 29.80
CA ASN A 146 9.09 0.80 29.53
C ASN A 146 7.67 0.23 29.34
N ALA A 147 6.76 1.02 28.77
CA ALA A 147 5.38 0.62 28.53
C ALA A 147 5.28 -0.32 27.32
N ASP A 148 4.21 -1.13 27.27
CA ASP A 148 4.03 -2.08 26.16
C ASP A 148 3.49 -1.40 24.90
N TRP A 149 2.69 -0.36 25.08
CA TRP A 149 2.16 0.43 23.96
C TRP A 149 1.79 1.84 24.41
N ALA A 150 1.66 2.74 23.47
CA ALA A 150 1.09 4.06 23.67
C ALA A 150 0.50 4.60 22.37
N THR A 151 -0.36 5.60 22.50
CA THR A 151 -0.93 6.35 21.38
C THR A 151 -0.88 7.84 21.65
N ALA A 152 -0.79 8.63 20.56
CA ALA A 152 -0.90 10.07 20.62
C ALA A 152 -1.67 10.58 19.42
N ILE A 153 -2.60 11.49 19.66
CA ILE A 153 -3.39 12.18 18.63
C ILE A 153 -3.17 13.67 18.79
N LEU A 154 -2.81 14.31 17.67
CA LEU A 154 -2.71 15.76 17.58
C LEU A 154 -3.86 16.29 16.73
N MET A 155 -4.74 17.07 17.36
CA MET A 155 -5.94 17.63 16.72
C MET A 155 -5.85 19.17 16.72
N LYS A 156 -6.26 19.78 15.63
CA LYS A 156 -6.44 21.23 15.54
C LYS A 156 -7.76 21.62 16.18
N VAL A 157 -7.72 22.41 17.24
CA VAL A 157 -8.90 22.72 18.08
C VAL A 157 -10.00 23.41 17.30
N GLU A 158 -9.66 24.38 16.43
CA GLU A 158 -10.65 25.17 15.71
C GLU A 158 -11.42 24.38 14.64
N THR A 159 -10.84 23.33 14.08
CA THR A 159 -11.40 22.62 12.93
C THR A 159 -11.70 21.15 13.20
N GLY A 160 -11.17 20.60 14.29
CA GLY A 160 -11.25 19.16 14.59
C GLY A 160 -10.38 18.28 13.68
N GLU A 161 -9.57 18.87 12.81
CA GLU A 161 -8.70 18.11 11.91
C GLU A 161 -7.62 17.36 12.67
N ILE A 162 -7.47 16.07 12.40
CA ILE A 162 -6.35 15.26 12.91
C ILE A 162 -5.09 15.59 12.11
N LYS A 163 -4.08 16.14 12.80
CA LYS A 163 -2.80 16.50 12.20
C LYS A 163 -1.73 15.43 12.37
N ALA A 164 -1.84 14.62 13.41
CA ALA A 164 -1.01 13.43 13.61
C ALA A 164 -1.79 12.39 14.42
N ILE A 165 -1.50 11.13 14.15
CA ILE A 165 -2.01 9.99 14.89
C ILE A 165 -0.94 8.90 14.91
N ALA A 166 -0.36 8.66 16.08
CA ALA A 166 0.70 7.69 16.29
C ALA A 166 0.23 6.55 17.19
N ASN A 167 0.53 5.33 16.81
CA ASN A 167 0.15 4.11 17.51
C ASN A 167 1.38 3.19 17.60
N LEU A 168 2.08 3.19 18.71
CA LEU A 168 3.27 2.38 18.89
C LEU A 168 3.04 1.25 19.90
N GLY A 169 3.36 0.04 19.51
CA GLY A 169 3.32 -1.14 20.37
C GLY A 169 4.61 -1.94 20.30
N ARG A 170 4.95 -2.60 21.40
CA ARG A 170 6.15 -3.43 21.52
C ARG A 170 5.97 -4.75 20.78
N ASP A 171 6.99 -5.12 19.99
CA ASP A 171 7.10 -6.43 19.38
C ASP A 171 8.57 -6.83 19.24
N GLY A 172 8.95 -7.99 19.77
CA GLY A 172 10.33 -8.49 19.69
C GLY A 172 11.41 -7.57 20.28
N GLY A 173 11.06 -6.65 21.19
CA GLY A 173 12.00 -5.71 21.82
C GLY A 173 12.10 -4.34 21.13
N ALA A 174 11.40 -4.12 20.03
CA ALA A 174 11.28 -2.83 19.36
C ALA A 174 9.83 -2.33 19.36
N TYR A 175 9.62 -1.06 19.07
CA TYR A 175 8.30 -0.46 18.94
C TYR A 175 7.96 -0.18 17.51
N TYR A 176 6.74 -0.55 17.09
CA TYR A 176 6.23 -0.37 15.73
C TYR A 176 4.79 0.13 15.77
N GLU A 177 4.33 0.73 14.70
CA GLU A 177 2.91 0.97 14.44
C GLU A 177 2.20 -0.35 14.09
N LYS A 178 1.91 -1.17 15.12
CA LYS A 178 1.36 -2.52 14.99
C LYS A 178 -0.15 -2.54 14.94
N ASP A 179 -0.78 -1.86 15.87
CA ASP A 179 -2.23 -1.85 16.07
C ASP A 179 -2.76 -0.43 16.17
N ASN A 180 -4.05 -0.25 15.91
CA ASN A 180 -4.70 1.03 16.12
C ASN A 180 -5.15 1.14 17.59
N TYR A 181 -4.25 1.54 18.47
CA TYR A 181 -4.55 1.73 19.90
C TYR A 181 -5.40 2.97 20.16
N ALA A 182 -5.38 3.96 19.25
CA ALA A 182 -6.15 5.19 19.41
C ALA A 182 -7.65 4.98 19.17
N LEU A 183 -8.01 4.16 18.18
CA LEU A 183 -9.39 4.01 17.71
C LEU A 183 -9.85 2.55 17.66
N GLY A 184 -8.94 1.60 17.82
CA GLY A 184 -9.23 0.18 17.73
C GLY A 184 -9.57 -0.46 19.10
N PRO A 185 -10.09 -1.69 19.08
CA PRO A 185 -10.51 -2.40 20.29
C PRO A 185 -9.37 -2.72 21.26
N ARG A 186 -8.13 -2.81 20.75
CA ARG A 186 -6.94 -3.05 21.61
C ARG A 186 -6.54 -1.85 22.46
N GLY A 187 -7.05 -0.65 22.14
CA GLY A 187 -6.91 0.56 22.94
C GLY A 187 -8.04 0.79 23.95
N SER A 188 -8.95 -0.18 24.12
CA SER A 188 -10.06 -0.07 25.06
C SER A 188 -9.59 -0.37 26.49
N TYR A 189 -9.28 0.69 27.23
CA TYR A 189 -8.89 0.65 28.63
C TYR A 189 -9.73 1.65 29.41
N GLU A 190 -9.72 1.51 30.77
CA GLU A 190 -10.32 2.50 31.65
C GLU A 190 -9.66 3.88 31.40
N PRO A 191 -10.42 4.88 30.96
CA PRO A 191 -9.84 6.19 30.55
C PRO A 191 -9.35 7.00 31.77
N GLY A 192 -9.80 6.68 32.97
CA GLY A 192 -9.46 7.41 34.17
C GLY A 192 -9.77 8.91 34.04
N SER A 193 -8.84 9.76 34.46
CA SER A 193 -9.01 11.22 34.45
C SER A 193 -9.14 11.84 33.06
N THR A 194 -8.81 11.15 31.99
CA THR A 194 -9.03 11.65 30.60
C THR A 194 -10.52 11.78 30.28
N PHE A 195 -11.38 11.01 30.94
CA PHE A 195 -12.84 11.10 30.81
C PHE A 195 -13.43 12.40 31.36
N LYS A 196 -12.69 13.16 32.17
CA LYS A 196 -13.12 14.49 32.66
C LYS A 196 -13.43 15.48 31.55
N LEU A 197 -12.76 15.33 30.39
CA LEU A 197 -13.10 16.14 29.23
C LEU A 197 -14.54 15.90 28.77
N VAL A 198 -14.97 14.65 28.70
CA VAL A 198 -16.35 14.29 28.33
C VAL A 198 -17.34 14.84 29.36
N SER A 199 -17.02 14.72 30.65
CA SER A 199 -17.85 15.30 31.71
C SER A 199 -17.98 16.83 31.63
N LEU A 200 -16.88 17.52 31.24
CA LEU A 200 -16.89 18.95 31.05
C LEU A 200 -17.73 19.33 29.80
N MET A 201 -17.59 18.59 28.71
CA MET A 201 -18.40 18.83 27.49
C MET A 201 -19.90 18.69 27.78
N ALA A 202 -20.29 17.62 28.46
CA ALA A 202 -21.69 17.42 28.88
C ALA A 202 -22.21 18.55 29.77
N ALA A 203 -21.38 19.03 30.71
CA ALA A 203 -21.77 20.13 31.61
C ALA A 203 -21.84 21.51 30.93
N LEU A 204 -21.26 21.66 29.73
CA LEU A 204 -21.33 22.90 28.95
C LEU A 204 -22.51 22.89 27.93
N GLU A 205 -23.03 21.70 27.63
CA GLU A 205 -24.20 21.54 26.74
C GLU A 205 -25.53 21.63 27.49
N ASP A 206 -25.56 21.40 28.80
CA ASP A 206 -26.72 21.57 29.70
C ASP A 206 -26.88 23.06 30.12
#